data_8e861ffb6b22c4f7b094a962c75911bd
#
_entry.id   8e861ffb6b22c4f7b094a962c75911bd
#
_cell.length_a   1.000
_cell.length_b   1.000
_cell.length_c   1.000
_cell.angle_alpha   90.00
_cell.angle_beta   90.00
_cell.angle_gamma   90.00
#
_symmetry.space_group_name_H-M   'P 1'
#
loop_
_entity.id
_entity.type
_entity.pdbx_description
1 polymer ?
#
loop_
_entity_poly.entity_id
_entity_poly.type
_entity_poly.pdbx_seq_one_letter_code
_entity_poly.pdbx_strand_id
1 'polypeptide(L)'
;MHIAQEIIKNIDTRTPDDVITLDYEGRFLRRKRLMTDSGEAFLVELPETISLSATDGFVLEDGRIIAIQPKPEPLLKVTHNHLPRIAWHIGNRHTPCQIEQDYLLIQKDHVLEDMLRLLGADIEKLEAPFTPEGGAYGHGRTHSHDHEHSHAYAHDYKDDHHHCLLYTSDAADDLGR
;
A
#
# COMPACT_ATOMS: atom_id res chain seq x y z
N MET A 1 -5.21 29.79 -9.65
CA MET A 1 -4.68 28.42 -9.34
C MET A 1 -5.73 27.48 -9.87
N HIS A 2 -5.37 26.62 -10.82
CA HIS A 2 -6.30 25.66 -11.41
C HIS A 2 -6.69 24.58 -10.42
N ILE A 3 -7.88 24.01 -10.62
CA ILE A 3 -8.44 22.94 -9.78
C ILE A 3 -8.59 21.68 -10.64
N ALA A 4 -8.21 20.54 -10.09
CA ALA A 4 -8.44 19.22 -10.67
C ALA A 4 -9.49 18.48 -9.80
N GLN A 5 -10.66 18.24 -10.36
CA GLN A 5 -11.77 17.53 -9.69
C GLN A 5 -12.04 16.17 -10.32
N GLU A 6 -11.39 15.89 -11.45
CA GLU A 6 -11.57 14.65 -12.19
C GLU A 6 -10.24 13.96 -12.45
N ILE A 7 -10.30 12.64 -12.53
CA ILE A 7 -9.18 11.78 -12.92
C ILE A 7 -9.55 11.07 -14.21
N ILE A 8 -8.60 11.07 -15.13
CA ILE A 8 -8.67 10.21 -16.30
C ILE A 8 -7.83 8.97 -16.06
N LYS A 9 -8.43 7.81 -16.29
CA LYS A 9 -7.74 6.52 -16.23
C LYS A 9 -7.14 6.19 -17.60
N ASN A 10 -5.90 5.67 -17.59
CA ASN A 10 -5.19 5.20 -18.79
C ASN A 10 -5.08 6.28 -19.86
N ILE A 11 -4.23 7.28 -19.64
CA ILE A 11 -4.00 8.38 -20.59
C ILE A 11 -3.15 8.01 -21.81
N ASP A 12 -2.77 6.74 -21.97
CA ASP A 12 -1.82 6.25 -23.00
C ASP A 12 -2.14 6.70 -24.44
N THR A 13 -3.40 7.04 -24.72
CA THR A 13 -3.86 7.51 -26.02
C THR A 13 -3.91 9.05 -26.13
N ARG A 14 -3.60 9.78 -25.08
CA ARG A 14 -3.68 11.25 -25.04
C ARG A 14 -2.31 11.85 -24.79
N THR A 15 -2.05 12.97 -25.44
CA THR A 15 -0.85 13.78 -25.17
C THR A 15 -1.14 14.64 -23.93
N PRO A 16 -0.44 14.46 -22.81
CA PRO A 16 -0.60 15.33 -21.65
C PRO A 16 -0.04 16.73 -21.92
N ASP A 17 -0.61 17.72 -21.26
CA ASP A 17 -0.15 19.11 -21.32
C ASP A 17 1.05 19.35 -20.39
N ASP A 18 1.11 18.60 -19.28
CA ASP A 18 2.23 18.63 -18.33
C ASP A 18 2.31 17.29 -17.57
N VAL A 19 3.33 17.16 -16.73
CA VAL A 19 3.61 15.96 -15.95
C VAL A 19 3.78 16.32 -14.47
N ILE A 20 3.42 15.41 -13.59
CA ILE A 20 3.76 15.49 -12.18
C ILE A 20 4.39 14.18 -11.69
N THR A 21 5.57 14.29 -11.08
CA THR A 21 6.32 13.16 -10.55
C THR A 21 5.96 12.93 -9.09
N LEU A 22 5.31 11.79 -8.77
CA LEU A 22 4.84 11.42 -7.44
C LEU A 22 5.35 10.05 -7.04
N ASP A 23 5.81 9.92 -5.78
CA ASP A 23 6.10 8.62 -5.18
C ASP A 23 4.80 7.85 -4.88
N TYR A 24 4.94 6.62 -4.39
CA TYR A 24 3.79 5.76 -4.10
C TYR A 24 2.84 6.41 -3.11
N GLU A 25 3.34 6.99 -2.00
CA GLU A 25 2.52 7.68 -1.00
C GLU A 25 1.86 8.94 -1.56
N GLY A 26 2.58 9.71 -2.35
CA GLY A 26 2.09 10.93 -3.00
C GLY A 26 0.92 10.69 -3.95
N ARG A 27 0.79 9.46 -4.49
CA ARG A 27 -0.30 9.04 -5.37
C ARG A 27 -1.57 8.61 -4.64
N PHE A 28 -1.60 8.66 -3.30
CA PHE A 28 -2.78 8.40 -2.47
C PHE A 28 -3.28 9.69 -1.85
N LEU A 29 -4.31 10.28 -2.44
CA LEU A 29 -4.74 11.61 -2.06
C LEU A 29 -6.23 11.87 -2.36
N ARG A 30 -6.78 12.88 -1.70
CA ARG A 30 -8.12 13.41 -1.94
C ARG A 30 -8.06 14.90 -2.23
N ARG A 31 -7.47 15.69 -1.31
CA ARG A 31 -7.33 17.13 -1.43
C ARG A 31 -5.90 17.53 -1.12
N LYS A 32 -5.20 18.04 -2.11
CA LYS A 32 -3.79 18.41 -1.96
C LYS A 32 -3.40 19.46 -2.99
N ARG A 33 -2.65 20.48 -2.56
CA ARG A 33 -1.97 21.37 -3.49
C ARG A 33 -0.74 20.65 -4.03
N LEU A 34 -0.64 20.60 -5.33
CA LEU A 34 0.46 19.97 -6.06
C LEU A 34 1.13 20.99 -6.98
N MET A 35 2.32 20.64 -7.48
CA MET A 35 3.06 21.41 -8.44
C MET A 35 3.56 20.46 -9.53
N THR A 36 3.33 20.82 -10.78
CA THR A 36 3.83 20.07 -11.95
C THR A 36 5.34 20.14 -12.03
N ASP A 37 5.92 19.30 -12.86
CA ASP A 37 7.37 19.28 -13.08
C ASP A 37 7.84 20.56 -13.81
N SER A 38 6.95 21.23 -14.56
CA SER A 38 7.21 22.56 -15.14
C SER A 38 7.10 23.72 -14.14
N GLY A 39 6.59 23.48 -12.91
CA GLY A 39 6.48 24.47 -11.84
C GLY A 39 5.11 25.14 -11.73
N GLU A 40 4.09 24.66 -12.43
CA GLU A 40 2.72 25.17 -12.29
C GLU A 40 2.02 24.56 -11.06
N ALA A 41 1.45 25.40 -10.19
CA ALA A 41 0.72 24.96 -9.01
C ALA A 41 -0.78 24.77 -9.30
N PHE A 42 -1.35 23.64 -8.89
CA PHE A 42 -2.78 23.35 -8.96
C PHE A 42 -3.29 22.70 -7.69
N LEU A 43 -4.60 22.72 -7.47
CA LEU A 43 -5.28 22.08 -6.34
C LEU A 43 -6.00 20.83 -6.84
N VAL A 44 -5.70 19.68 -6.27
CA VAL A 44 -6.53 18.49 -6.41
C VAL A 44 -7.64 18.54 -5.38
N GLU A 45 -8.88 18.33 -5.80
CA GLU A 45 -10.08 18.31 -4.93
C GLU A 45 -11.04 17.22 -5.41
N LEU A 46 -10.81 15.99 -4.94
CA LEU A 46 -11.59 14.82 -5.32
C LEU A 46 -12.69 14.53 -4.29
N PRO A 47 -13.79 13.88 -4.67
CA PRO A 47 -14.88 13.52 -3.76
C PRO A 47 -14.44 12.55 -2.66
N GLU A 48 -13.53 11.65 -2.97
CA GLU A 48 -13.00 10.63 -2.05
C GLU A 48 -11.48 10.47 -2.20
N THR A 49 -10.85 9.80 -1.23
CA THR A 49 -9.44 9.45 -1.33
C THR A 49 -9.26 8.31 -2.31
N ILE A 50 -8.39 8.51 -3.29
CA ILE A 50 -8.11 7.50 -4.31
C ILE A 50 -6.61 7.18 -4.41
N SER A 51 -6.32 5.98 -4.87
CA SER A 51 -4.98 5.57 -5.28
C SER A 51 -4.85 5.74 -6.79
N LEU A 52 -3.85 6.52 -7.21
CA LEU A 52 -3.57 6.82 -8.60
C LEU A 52 -2.52 5.87 -9.16
N SER A 53 -2.76 5.37 -10.36
CA SER A 53 -1.81 4.57 -11.13
C SER A 53 -0.81 5.45 -11.87
N ALA A 54 0.27 4.83 -12.34
CA ALA A 54 1.26 5.46 -13.21
C ALA A 54 0.69 5.91 -14.56
N THR A 55 -0.42 5.33 -14.99
CA THR A 55 -1.09 5.61 -16.27
C THR A 55 -2.25 6.59 -16.15
N ASP A 56 -2.52 7.10 -14.94
CA ASP A 56 -3.61 8.05 -14.70
C ASP A 56 -3.15 9.50 -14.93
N GLY A 57 -4.12 10.40 -15.00
CA GLY A 57 -3.86 11.84 -15.09
C GLY A 57 -4.93 12.65 -14.39
N PHE A 58 -4.58 13.86 -13.97
CA PHE A 58 -5.51 14.85 -13.46
C PHE A 58 -6.07 15.65 -14.64
N VAL A 59 -7.38 15.89 -14.61
CA VAL A 59 -8.03 16.82 -15.56
C VAL A 59 -8.28 18.14 -14.82
N LEU A 60 -7.68 19.20 -15.31
CA LEU A 60 -7.88 20.54 -14.79
C LEU A 60 -9.20 21.13 -15.31
N GLU A 61 -9.74 22.14 -14.61
CA GLU A 61 -10.99 22.83 -14.97
C GLU A 61 -10.98 23.48 -16.36
N ASP A 62 -9.79 23.77 -16.92
CA ASP A 62 -9.62 24.30 -18.28
C ASP A 62 -9.44 23.19 -19.35
N GLY A 63 -9.58 21.92 -18.95
CA GLY A 63 -9.51 20.76 -19.83
C GLY A 63 -8.10 20.22 -20.06
N ARG A 64 -7.05 20.84 -19.52
CA ARG A 64 -5.67 20.33 -19.60
C ARG A 64 -5.52 19.04 -18.79
N ILE A 65 -4.63 18.17 -19.26
CA ILE A 65 -4.32 16.88 -18.64
C ILE A 65 -2.90 16.92 -18.07
N ILE A 66 -2.79 16.66 -16.78
CA ILE A 66 -1.51 16.50 -16.09
C ILE A 66 -1.26 15.00 -15.86
N ALA A 67 -0.27 14.45 -16.58
CA ALA A 67 0.08 13.03 -16.46
C ALA A 67 0.80 12.74 -15.14
N ILE A 68 0.56 11.55 -14.59
CA ILE A 68 1.27 11.08 -13.39
C ILE A 68 2.46 10.25 -13.82
N GLN A 69 3.64 10.60 -13.30
CA GLN A 69 4.86 9.83 -13.45
C GLN A 69 5.29 9.30 -12.08
N PRO A 70 5.48 7.98 -11.92
CA PRO A 70 6.01 7.42 -10.69
C PRO A 70 7.44 7.89 -10.44
N LYS A 71 7.66 8.46 -9.26
CA LYS A 71 8.99 8.84 -8.80
C LYS A 71 9.80 7.59 -8.44
N PRO A 72 11.10 7.52 -8.81
CA PRO A 72 12.00 6.53 -8.24
C PRO A 72 12.07 6.68 -6.70
N GLU A 73 11.95 5.57 -5.99
CA GLU A 73 11.99 5.52 -4.53
C GLU A 73 12.81 4.33 -4.04
N PRO A 74 13.34 4.36 -2.80
CA PRO A 74 14.14 3.27 -2.27
C PRO A 74 13.33 1.98 -2.11
N LEU A 75 13.72 0.93 -2.82
CA LEU A 75 13.05 -0.37 -2.85
C LEU A 75 14.00 -1.51 -2.48
N LEU A 76 13.40 -2.63 -2.09
CA LEU A 76 14.04 -3.93 -1.98
C LEU A 76 13.55 -4.79 -3.16
N LYS A 77 14.48 -5.23 -3.98
CA LYS A 77 14.24 -6.27 -4.98
C LYS A 77 14.51 -7.62 -4.34
N VAL A 78 13.51 -8.47 -4.37
CA VAL A 78 13.49 -9.76 -3.71
C VAL A 78 13.45 -10.87 -4.75
N THR A 79 14.45 -11.73 -4.76
CA THR A 79 14.53 -12.90 -5.63
C THR A 79 14.55 -14.18 -4.81
N HIS A 80 13.89 -15.21 -5.32
CA HIS A 80 13.83 -16.52 -4.68
C HIS A 80 13.37 -17.58 -5.70
N ASN A 81 13.80 -18.83 -5.56
CA ASN A 81 13.38 -19.93 -6.44
C ASN A 81 11.89 -20.31 -6.28
N HIS A 82 11.21 -19.79 -5.27
CA HIS A 82 9.78 -20.00 -5.00
C HIS A 82 9.08 -18.68 -4.65
N LEU A 83 9.00 -17.75 -5.61
CA LEU A 83 8.42 -16.41 -5.44
C LEU A 83 6.97 -16.41 -4.89
N PRO A 84 6.06 -17.35 -5.27
CA PRO A 84 4.72 -17.38 -4.69
C PRO A 84 4.68 -17.51 -3.18
N ARG A 85 5.61 -18.28 -2.58
CA ARG A 85 5.73 -18.39 -1.13
C ARG A 85 6.15 -17.07 -0.49
N ILE A 86 7.12 -16.40 -1.11
CA ILE A 86 7.61 -15.10 -0.65
C ILE A 86 6.51 -14.04 -0.75
N ALA A 87 5.80 -13.98 -1.88
CA ALA A 87 4.67 -13.07 -2.08
C ALA A 87 3.57 -13.29 -1.03
N TRP A 88 3.28 -14.55 -0.67
CA TRP A 88 2.32 -14.86 0.39
C TRP A 88 2.74 -14.28 1.76
N HIS A 89 4.03 -14.41 2.12
CA HIS A 89 4.54 -13.85 3.37
C HIS A 89 4.49 -12.32 3.41
N ILE A 90 4.75 -11.66 2.29
CA ILE A 90 4.64 -10.21 2.13
C ILE A 90 3.16 -9.78 2.23
N GLY A 91 2.28 -10.40 1.46
CA GLY A 91 0.86 -10.11 1.42
C GLY A 91 0.15 -10.34 2.76
N ASN A 92 0.56 -11.37 3.51
CA ASN A 92 0.03 -11.63 4.86
C ASN A 92 0.36 -10.53 5.89
N ARG A 93 1.26 -9.61 5.56
CA ARG A 93 1.59 -8.41 6.33
C ARG A 93 0.93 -7.15 5.78
N HIS A 94 0.05 -7.30 4.80
CA HIS A 94 -0.62 -6.19 4.12
C HIS A 94 0.36 -5.17 3.51
N THR A 95 1.55 -5.61 3.15
CA THR A 95 2.59 -4.78 2.55
C THR A 95 2.35 -4.66 1.05
N PRO A 96 2.35 -3.45 0.49
CA PRO A 96 2.33 -3.25 -0.95
C PRO A 96 3.48 -4.00 -1.63
N CYS A 97 3.17 -4.75 -2.68
CA CYS A 97 4.13 -5.59 -3.39
C CYS A 97 3.91 -5.45 -4.90
N GLN A 98 4.95 -5.08 -5.61
CA GLN A 98 4.97 -5.14 -7.07
C GLN A 98 5.49 -6.52 -7.47
N ILE A 99 4.74 -7.20 -8.34
CA ILE A 99 5.05 -8.57 -8.74
C ILE A 99 5.54 -8.56 -10.18
N GLU A 100 6.79 -8.95 -10.35
CA GLU A 100 7.42 -9.15 -11.64
C GLU A 100 7.61 -10.66 -11.91
N GLN A 101 7.97 -11.00 -13.14
CA GLN A 101 8.12 -12.38 -13.54
C GLN A 101 9.14 -13.15 -12.68
N ASP A 102 10.29 -12.53 -12.39
CA ASP A 102 11.43 -13.17 -11.76
C ASP A 102 11.84 -12.57 -10.41
N TYR A 103 11.13 -11.54 -9.94
CA TYR A 103 11.39 -10.88 -8.67
C TYR A 103 10.15 -10.15 -8.15
N LEU A 104 10.22 -9.73 -6.88
CA LEU A 104 9.24 -8.85 -6.25
C LEU A 104 9.92 -7.54 -5.86
N LEU A 105 9.16 -6.43 -5.86
CA LEU A 105 9.61 -5.18 -5.28
C LEU A 105 8.71 -4.81 -4.10
N ILE A 106 9.32 -4.34 -3.05
CA ILE A 106 8.65 -3.75 -1.88
C ILE A 106 9.38 -2.47 -1.48
N GLN A 107 8.69 -1.57 -0.80
CA GLN A 107 9.34 -0.41 -0.20
C GLN A 107 10.37 -0.85 0.84
N LYS A 108 11.44 -0.07 1.01
CA LYS A 108 12.52 -0.38 1.93
C LYS A 108 12.01 -0.40 3.37
N ASP A 109 12.02 -1.58 3.98
CA ASP A 109 11.67 -1.84 5.37
C ASP A 109 12.65 -2.86 5.97
N HIS A 110 13.28 -2.53 7.09
CA HIS A 110 14.30 -3.39 7.68
C HIS A 110 13.72 -4.67 8.32
N VAL A 111 12.49 -4.61 8.86
CA VAL A 111 11.83 -5.77 9.47
C VAL A 111 11.45 -6.78 8.39
N LEU A 112 10.95 -6.30 7.27
CA LEU A 112 10.67 -7.14 6.11
C LEU A 112 11.94 -7.68 5.48
N GLU A 113 13.00 -6.87 5.37
CA GLU A 113 14.30 -7.32 4.87
C GLU A 113 14.83 -8.50 5.68
N ASP A 114 14.83 -8.40 7.02
CA ASP A 114 15.30 -9.47 7.91
C ASP A 114 14.44 -10.73 7.78
N MET A 115 13.12 -10.59 7.77
CA MET A 115 12.20 -11.71 7.58
C MET A 115 12.45 -12.44 6.24
N LEU A 116 12.59 -11.69 5.16
CA LEU A 116 12.79 -12.26 3.83
C LEU A 116 14.13 -12.99 3.73
N ARG A 117 15.20 -12.46 4.36
CA ARG A 117 16.49 -13.15 4.47
C ARG A 117 16.37 -14.47 5.25
N LEU A 118 15.60 -14.48 6.35
CA LEU A 118 15.32 -15.70 7.12
C LEU A 118 14.56 -16.75 6.30
N LEU A 119 13.74 -16.32 5.34
CA LEU A 119 13.04 -17.21 4.41
C LEU A 119 13.92 -17.71 3.25
N GLY A 120 15.19 -17.25 3.19
CA GLY A 120 16.17 -17.63 2.18
C GLY A 120 16.08 -16.82 0.89
N ALA A 121 15.45 -15.65 0.92
CA ALA A 121 15.42 -14.77 -0.24
C ALA A 121 16.71 -13.95 -0.38
N ASP A 122 17.12 -13.72 -1.61
CA ASP A 122 18.18 -12.76 -1.93
C ASP A 122 17.56 -11.37 -2.08
N ILE A 123 18.23 -10.35 -1.51
CA ILE A 123 17.72 -8.99 -1.46
C ILE A 123 18.77 -8.02 -1.98
N GLU A 124 18.37 -7.24 -2.98
CA GLU A 124 19.11 -6.13 -3.56
C GLU A 124 18.41 -4.80 -3.26
N LYS A 125 19.17 -3.78 -2.86
CA LYS A 125 18.66 -2.42 -2.65
C LYS A 125 18.80 -1.62 -3.94
N LEU A 126 17.73 -0.99 -4.37
CA LEU A 126 17.73 -0.18 -5.59
C LEU A 126 16.77 1.02 -5.47
N GLU A 127 16.89 1.95 -6.40
CA GLU A 127 15.91 3.02 -6.60
C GLU A 127 15.21 2.81 -7.93
N ALA A 128 13.88 2.69 -7.89
CA ALA A 128 13.04 2.51 -9.07
C ALA A 128 11.62 3.06 -8.84
N PRO A 129 10.86 3.32 -9.90
CA PRO A 129 9.43 3.55 -9.80
C PRO A 129 8.74 2.35 -9.13
N PHE A 130 7.79 2.62 -8.23
CA PHE A 130 7.06 1.58 -7.51
C PHE A 130 5.59 1.57 -7.89
N THR A 131 5.13 0.48 -8.49
CA THR A 131 3.75 0.28 -8.94
C THR A 131 3.22 -1.06 -8.44
N PRO A 132 2.94 -1.18 -7.10
CA PRO A 132 2.50 -2.44 -6.53
C PRO A 132 1.14 -2.87 -7.04
N GLU A 133 0.85 -4.16 -6.90
CA GLU A 133 -0.45 -4.73 -7.18
C GLU A 133 -1.56 -4.02 -6.41
N GLY A 134 -2.66 -3.75 -7.09
CA GLY A 134 -3.88 -3.24 -6.46
C GLY A 134 -4.59 -4.32 -5.65
N GLY A 135 -5.38 -3.91 -4.65
CA GLY A 135 -6.25 -4.84 -3.94
C GLY A 135 -7.31 -5.44 -4.88
N ALA A 136 -7.67 -6.71 -4.65
CA ALA A 136 -8.63 -7.46 -5.47
C ALA A 136 -10.01 -6.80 -5.60
N TYR A 137 -10.36 -5.92 -4.69
CA TYR A 137 -11.64 -5.19 -4.68
C TYR A 137 -11.55 -3.79 -5.30
N GLY A 138 -10.40 -3.42 -5.90
CA GLY A 138 -10.23 -2.20 -6.71
C GLY A 138 -10.27 -0.87 -5.95
N HIS A 139 -10.53 -0.88 -4.66
CA HIS A 139 -10.69 0.33 -3.87
C HIS A 139 -9.81 0.29 -2.62
N GLY A 140 -8.77 1.13 -2.62
CA GLY A 140 -7.97 1.42 -1.44
C GLY A 140 -6.69 0.59 -1.30
N ARG A 141 -5.71 1.21 -0.67
CA ARG A 141 -4.49 0.57 -0.21
C ARG A 141 -4.81 -0.30 1.00
N THR A 142 -4.10 -1.41 1.13
CA THR A 142 -3.96 -2.09 2.41
C THR A 142 -3.23 -1.13 3.36
N HIS A 143 -3.93 -0.64 4.38
CA HIS A 143 -3.30 0.19 5.41
C HIS A 143 -2.39 -0.68 6.25
N SER A 144 -1.10 -0.40 6.22
CA SER A 144 -0.19 -0.84 7.28
C SER A 144 -0.67 -0.18 8.57
N HIS A 145 -0.96 -0.99 9.60
CA HIS A 145 -1.27 -0.47 10.92
C HIS A 145 0.01 0.11 11.51
N ASP A 146 0.12 1.44 11.54
CA ASP A 146 1.07 2.13 12.40
C ASP A 146 0.73 1.77 13.85
N HIS A 147 1.54 0.91 14.44
CA HIS A 147 1.51 0.66 15.88
C HIS A 147 2.15 1.86 16.60
N GLU A 148 1.41 2.94 16.76
CA GLU A 148 1.71 3.90 17.81
C GLU A 148 1.41 3.23 19.17
N HIS A 149 2.45 2.72 19.80
CA HIS A 149 2.41 2.33 21.21
C HIS A 149 2.39 3.59 22.08
N SER A 150 1.21 4.14 22.32
CA SER A 150 1.00 5.04 23.43
C SER A 150 0.79 4.21 24.71
N HIS A 151 1.85 3.97 25.45
CA HIS A 151 1.77 3.48 26.81
C HIS A 151 1.30 4.61 27.74
N ALA A 152 0.01 4.71 27.97
CA ALA A 152 -0.51 5.43 29.12
C ALA A 152 -0.80 4.41 30.23
N TYR A 153 0.08 4.36 31.22
CA TYR A 153 -0.19 3.67 32.48
C TYR A 153 -1.17 4.51 33.31
N ALA A 154 -2.35 4.00 33.54
CA ALA A 154 -3.17 4.42 34.67
C ALA A 154 -3.61 3.15 35.43
N HIS A 155 -3.01 2.95 36.58
CA HIS A 155 -3.49 1.99 37.57
C HIS A 155 -4.79 2.54 38.21
N ASP A 156 -5.84 1.75 38.17
CA ASP A 156 -6.81 1.79 39.24
C ASP A 156 -7.34 0.37 39.51
N TYR A 157 -7.11 -0.09 40.72
CA TYR A 157 -7.58 -1.38 41.25
C TYR A 157 -9.03 -1.22 41.70
N LYS A 158 -9.93 -2.06 41.20
CA LYS A 158 -11.10 -2.52 41.94
C LYS A 158 -11.42 -3.95 41.55
N ASP A 159 -11.38 -4.81 42.57
CA ASP A 159 -11.88 -6.19 42.58
C ASP A 159 -13.34 -6.27 42.15
N ASP A 160 -13.63 -7.20 41.24
CA ASP A 160 -14.90 -7.94 41.35
C ASP A 160 -14.77 -9.29 40.62
N HIS A 161 -15.00 -10.34 41.39
CA HIS A 161 -14.99 -11.74 40.98
C HIS A 161 -16.23 -12.05 40.12
N HIS A 162 -16.05 -12.47 38.86
CA HIS A 162 -17.05 -13.26 38.17
C HIS A 162 -16.43 -14.44 37.43
N HIS A 163 -16.94 -15.61 37.77
CA HIS A 163 -16.62 -16.96 37.34
C HIS A 163 -16.55 -17.10 35.82
N CYS A 164 -15.39 -17.55 35.30
CA CYS A 164 -15.26 -18.10 33.97
C CYS A 164 -15.70 -19.57 33.99
N LEU A 165 -16.82 -19.89 33.38
CA LEU A 165 -17.26 -21.26 33.14
C LEU A 165 -16.47 -21.87 32.02
N LEU A 166 -15.59 -22.80 32.34
CA LEU A 166 -14.95 -23.72 31.41
C LEU A 166 -16.01 -24.69 30.85
N TYR A 167 -16.24 -24.63 29.57
CA TYR A 167 -17.02 -25.62 28.84
C TYR A 167 -16.05 -26.67 28.28
N THR A 168 -15.91 -27.79 28.97
CA THR A 168 -15.30 -29.00 28.45
C THR A 168 -16.41 -29.91 27.95
N SER A 169 -16.53 -30.09 26.66
CA SER A 169 -17.35 -31.17 26.10
C SER A 169 -16.47 -32.40 25.91
N ASP A 170 -16.60 -33.34 26.79
CA ASP A 170 -16.22 -34.73 26.60
C ASP A 170 -17.15 -35.35 25.57
N ALA A 171 -16.60 -35.87 24.51
CA ALA A 171 -17.27 -36.78 23.61
C ALA A 171 -16.30 -37.92 23.27
N ALA A 172 -16.27 -38.91 24.16
CA ALA A 172 -15.73 -40.23 23.85
C ALA A 172 -16.64 -41.28 24.40
N ASP A 173 -16.80 -42.35 23.64
CA ASP A 173 -17.39 -43.66 23.94
C ASP A 173 -18.93 -43.82 23.78
N ASP A 174 -19.27 -44.40 22.65
CA ASP A 174 -20.06 -45.65 22.72
C ASP A 174 -19.75 -46.55 21.49
N LEU A 175 -18.85 -47.51 21.72
CA LEU A 175 -18.73 -48.73 20.91
C LEU A 175 -19.37 -49.86 21.70
N GLY A 176 -20.54 -50.31 21.24
CA GLY A 176 -21.16 -51.43 21.89
C GLY A 176 -22.33 -52.05 21.15
N ARG A 177 -22.04 -53.05 20.33
CA ARG A 177 -22.80 -54.18 19.80
C ARG A 177 -23.23 -54.12 18.37
#